data_a60ed9d71982e87034ce2314245600da
#
_entry.id   a60ed9d71982e87034ce2314245600da
#
_cell.length_a   1.000
_cell.length_b   1.000
_cell.length_c   1.000
_cell.angle_alpha   90.00
_cell.angle_beta   90.00
_cell.angle_gamma   90.00
#
_symmetry.space_group_name_H-M   'P 1'
#
loop_
_entity.id
_entity.type
_entity.pdbx_description
1 polymer ?
#
loop_
_entity_poly.entity_id
_entity_poly.type
_entity_poly.pdbx_seq_one_letter_code
_entity_poly.pdbx_strand_id
1 'polypeptide(L)'
;MLGLLIADEDIDCRKQMAEFFIEAGYNVIVTNSAANALSGILKKAAQVVLLGTKFDELTAADLIPLLKQCNRKLTIILVAANTSLPLIRKLRSEGIFYHALKPVNAEDREELKQAVQCAFESLRSDQKD
;
A
#
# COMPACT_ATOMS: atom_id res chain seq x y z
N MET A 1 8.52 -8.51 12.97
CA MET A 1 9.00 -7.27 12.34
C MET A 1 7.95 -6.77 11.35
N LEU A 2 7.65 -5.49 11.41
CA LEU A 2 6.60 -4.89 10.60
C LEU A 2 7.12 -4.51 9.21
N GLY A 3 6.62 -5.18 8.19
CA GLY A 3 7.05 -4.95 6.81
C GLY A 3 6.06 -4.11 6.04
N LEU A 4 6.59 -3.14 5.31
CA LEU A 4 5.83 -2.24 4.44
C LEU A 4 6.27 -2.45 3.00
N LEU A 5 5.34 -2.85 2.14
CA LEU A 5 5.62 -3.00 0.72
C LEU A 5 5.13 -1.76 -0.02
N ILE A 6 6.02 -1.17 -0.81
CA ILE A 6 5.68 -0.03 -1.66
C ILE A 6 5.68 -0.53 -3.10
N ALA A 7 4.50 -0.66 -3.68
CA ALA A 7 4.31 -1.16 -5.03
C ALA A 7 3.76 -0.03 -5.90
N ASP A 8 4.60 0.55 -6.74
CA ASP A 8 4.25 1.67 -7.60
C ASP A 8 5.09 1.63 -8.87
N GLU A 9 4.45 1.86 -10.00
CA GLU A 9 5.16 1.91 -11.29
C GLU A 9 5.98 3.20 -11.44
N ASP A 10 5.53 4.30 -10.80
CA ASP A 10 6.20 5.59 -10.83
C ASP A 10 7.49 5.53 -9.99
N ILE A 11 8.64 5.58 -10.66
CA ILE A 11 9.93 5.42 -10.01
C ILE A 11 10.23 6.53 -9.00
N ASP A 12 9.88 7.77 -9.31
CA ASP A 12 10.15 8.90 -8.43
C ASP A 12 9.28 8.83 -7.17
N CYS A 13 8.01 8.55 -7.33
CA CYS A 13 7.09 8.41 -6.20
C CYS A 13 7.53 7.25 -5.30
N ARG A 14 7.85 6.10 -5.90
CA ARG A 14 8.29 4.91 -5.17
C ARG A 14 9.55 5.22 -4.35
N LYS A 15 10.53 5.89 -4.97
CA LYS A 15 11.79 6.22 -4.31
C LYS A 15 11.58 7.18 -3.14
N GLN A 16 10.79 8.23 -3.34
CA GLN A 16 10.51 9.21 -2.30
C GLN A 16 9.79 8.57 -1.11
N MET A 17 8.80 7.74 -1.37
CA MET A 17 8.08 7.05 -0.31
C MET A 17 9.01 6.10 0.44
N ALA A 18 9.85 5.35 -0.28
CA ALA A 18 10.78 4.43 0.34
C ALA A 18 11.74 5.15 1.29
N GLU A 19 12.36 6.23 0.84
CA GLU A 19 13.27 7.01 1.68
C GLU A 19 12.58 7.53 2.93
N PHE A 20 11.37 8.06 2.76
CA PHE A 20 10.60 8.62 3.86
C PHE A 20 10.27 7.56 4.94
N PHE A 21 9.82 6.40 4.51
CA PHE A 21 9.43 5.35 5.47
C PHE A 21 10.61 4.61 6.06
N ILE A 22 11.71 4.48 5.34
CA ILE A 22 12.94 3.93 5.90
C ILE A 22 13.42 4.84 7.04
N GLU A 23 13.42 6.14 6.85
CA GLU A 23 13.77 7.10 7.89
C GLU A 23 12.83 7.01 9.09
N ALA A 24 11.57 6.69 8.85
CA ALA A 24 10.57 6.54 9.91
C ALA A 24 10.71 5.22 10.69
N GLY A 25 11.62 4.34 10.28
CA GLY A 25 11.92 3.11 11.01
C GLY A 25 11.20 1.86 10.52
N TYR A 26 10.53 1.92 9.38
CA TYR A 26 9.85 0.75 8.83
C TYR A 26 10.80 -0.13 8.03
N ASN A 27 10.48 -1.42 7.99
CA ASN A 27 11.18 -2.36 7.12
C ASN A 27 10.50 -2.30 5.74
N VAL A 28 11.15 -1.62 4.80
CA VAL A 28 10.55 -1.27 3.51
C VAL A 28 11.05 -2.18 2.39
N ILE A 29 10.09 -2.69 1.60
CA ILE A 29 10.36 -3.44 0.38
C ILE A 29 9.71 -2.67 -0.75
N VAL A 30 10.39 -2.52 -1.89
CA VAL A 30 9.87 -1.77 -3.03
C VAL A 30 9.78 -2.65 -4.26
N THR A 31 8.78 -2.39 -5.09
CA THR A 31 8.65 -3.07 -6.37
C THR A 31 7.85 -2.24 -7.37
N ASN A 32 8.13 -2.45 -8.65
CA ASN A 32 7.33 -1.88 -9.74
C ASN A 32 6.51 -2.99 -10.44
N SER A 33 6.54 -4.19 -9.92
CA SER A 33 5.96 -5.38 -10.55
C SER A 33 4.82 -5.96 -9.73
N ALA A 34 3.70 -6.24 -10.38
CA ALA A 34 2.56 -6.90 -9.74
C ALA A 34 2.95 -8.31 -9.26
N ALA A 35 3.71 -9.04 -10.06
CA ALA A 35 4.16 -10.39 -9.69
C ALA A 35 5.02 -10.38 -8.44
N ASN A 36 5.95 -9.44 -8.35
CA ASN A 36 6.82 -9.32 -7.17
C ASN A 36 6.03 -8.90 -5.94
N ALA A 37 5.01 -8.03 -6.11
CA ALA A 37 4.15 -7.63 -5.02
C ALA A 37 3.40 -8.85 -4.46
N LEU A 38 2.81 -9.65 -5.34
CA LEU A 38 2.11 -10.87 -4.93
C LEU A 38 3.03 -11.84 -4.21
N SER A 39 4.24 -12.02 -4.74
CA SER A 39 5.24 -12.90 -4.12
C SER A 39 5.62 -12.43 -2.73
N GLY A 40 5.84 -11.13 -2.56
CA GLY A 40 6.19 -10.56 -1.26
C GLY A 40 5.11 -10.77 -0.22
N ILE A 41 3.85 -10.60 -0.60
CA ILE A 41 2.73 -10.81 0.32
C ILE A 41 2.55 -12.29 0.63
N LEU A 42 2.68 -13.15 -0.38
CA LEU A 42 2.55 -14.59 -0.18
C LEU A 42 3.61 -15.12 0.79
N LYS A 43 4.82 -14.57 0.75
CA LYS A 43 5.92 -14.94 1.65
C LYS A 43 5.82 -14.26 3.01
N LYS A 44 4.79 -13.47 3.23
CA LYS A 44 4.57 -12.72 4.48
C LYS A 44 5.67 -11.72 4.80
N ALA A 45 6.34 -11.21 3.77
CA ALA A 45 7.41 -10.22 3.93
C ALA A 45 6.86 -8.84 4.31
N ALA A 46 5.59 -8.57 4.04
CA ALA A 46 4.94 -7.30 4.38
C ALA A 46 3.50 -7.53 4.81
N GLN A 47 3.01 -6.68 5.70
CA GLN A 47 1.66 -6.72 6.25
C GLN A 47 0.83 -5.54 5.79
N VAL A 48 1.48 -4.48 5.31
CA VAL A 48 0.83 -3.28 4.77
C VAL A 48 1.42 -2.98 3.41
N VAL A 49 0.58 -2.63 2.45
CA VAL A 49 0.99 -2.28 1.09
C VAL A 49 0.56 -0.87 0.76
N LEU A 50 1.50 -0.06 0.27
CA LEU A 50 1.19 1.19 -0.42
C LEU A 50 1.12 0.87 -1.90
N LEU A 51 -0.07 0.96 -2.48
CA LEU A 51 -0.33 0.46 -3.81
C LEU A 51 -0.65 1.60 -4.78
N GLY A 52 0.12 1.72 -5.86
CA GLY A 52 -0.17 2.63 -6.95
C GLY A 52 -1.32 2.13 -7.81
N THR A 53 -1.73 2.91 -8.80
CA THR A 53 -2.93 2.62 -9.59
C THR A 53 -2.71 1.72 -10.78
N LYS A 54 -1.50 1.69 -11.33
CA LYS A 54 -1.19 0.92 -12.54
C LYS A 54 0.12 0.16 -12.39
N PHE A 55 0.15 -1.03 -12.95
CA PHE A 55 1.33 -1.87 -13.07
C PHE A 55 1.31 -2.48 -14.45
N ASP A 56 2.44 -2.86 -15.01
CA ASP A 56 2.60 -3.55 -16.29
C ASP A 56 1.30 -3.72 -17.09
N GLU A 57 0.60 -4.84 -16.88
CA GLU A 57 -0.66 -5.16 -17.55
C GLU A 57 -1.85 -5.18 -16.60
N LEU A 58 -1.64 -4.83 -15.32
CA LEU A 58 -2.69 -4.87 -14.30
C LEU A 58 -2.92 -3.49 -13.69
N THR A 59 -4.17 -3.25 -13.32
CA THR A 59 -4.52 -2.06 -12.52
C THR A 59 -4.63 -2.45 -11.04
N ALA A 60 -4.73 -1.45 -10.18
CA ALA A 60 -4.97 -1.72 -8.76
C ALA A 60 -6.27 -2.52 -8.57
N ALA A 61 -7.32 -2.21 -9.37
CA ALA A 61 -8.59 -2.92 -9.28
C ALA A 61 -8.43 -4.41 -9.56
N ASP A 62 -7.53 -4.78 -10.47
CA ASP A 62 -7.24 -6.20 -10.77
C ASP A 62 -6.38 -6.84 -9.69
N LEU A 63 -5.45 -6.09 -9.14
CA LEU A 63 -4.44 -6.63 -8.22
C LEU A 63 -4.95 -6.80 -6.80
N ILE A 64 -5.82 -5.92 -6.32
CA ILE A 64 -6.33 -5.96 -4.94
C ILE A 64 -6.97 -7.31 -4.58
N PRO A 65 -7.87 -7.87 -5.38
CA PRO A 65 -8.43 -9.18 -5.05
C PRO A 65 -7.37 -10.28 -4.95
N LEU A 66 -6.36 -10.23 -5.81
CA LEU A 66 -5.28 -11.21 -5.80
C LEU A 66 -4.43 -11.08 -4.55
N LEU A 67 -4.11 -9.86 -4.15
CA LEU A 67 -3.36 -9.62 -2.91
C LEU A 67 -4.13 -10.12 -1.69
N LYS A 68 -5.44 -9.87 -1.66
CA LYS A 68 -6.29 -10.35 -0.56
C LYS A 68 -6.39 -11.87 -0.52
N GLN A 69 -6.32 -12.53 -1.66
CA GLN A 69 -6.27 -14.00 -1.69
C GLN A 69 -4.96 -14.52 -1.10
N CYS A 70 -3.86 -13.81 -1.32
CA CYS A 70 -2.57 -14.20 -0.74
C CYS A 70 -2.55 -14.00 0.79
N ASN A 71 -3.22 -12.97 1.28
CA ASN A 71 -3.31 -12.69 2.71
C ASN A 71 -4.59 -11.89 3.00
N ARG A 72 -5.56 -12.51 3.61
CA ARG A 72 -6.86 -11.90 3.91
C ARG A 72 -6.75 -10.74 4.89
N LYS A 73 -5.72 -10.74 5.73
CA LYS A 73 -5.50 -9.69 6.74
C LYS A 73 -4.61 -8.56 6.23
N LEU A 74 -4.19 -8.63 4.98
CA LEU A 74 -3.35 -7.60 4.38
C LEU A 74 -4.08 -6.26 4.39
N THR A 75 -3.39 -5.21 4.81
CA THR A 75 -3.91 -3.86 4.79
C THR A 75 -3.38 -3.13 3.56
N ILE A 76 -4.28 -2.67 2.71
CA ILE A 76 -3.92 -2.02 1.45
C ILE A 76 -4.28 -0.55 1.52
N ILE A 77 -3.30 0.31 1.27
CA ILE A 77 -3.48 1.76 1.14
C ILE A 77 -3.25 2.11 -0.31
N LEU A 78 -4.27 2.62 -0.97
CA LEU A 78 -4.16 3.07 -2.36
C LEU A 78 -3.52 4.46 -2.38
N VAL A 79 -2.46 4.64 -3.17
CA VAL A 79 -1.77 5.93 -3.32
C VAL A 79 -1.94 6.40 -4.75
N ALA A 80 -2.70 7.48 -4.95
CA ALA A 80 -3.05 7.96 -6.29
C ALA A 80 -3.13 9.47 -6.34
N ALA A 81 -2.74 10.05 -7.48
CA ALA A 81 -2.79 11.51 -7.66
C ALA A 81 -4.23 11.99 -7.89
N ASN A 82 -4.92 11.34 -8.81
CA ASN A 82 -6.32 11.65 -9.16
C ASN A 82 -7.07 10.35 -9.35
N THR A 83 -8.16 10.20 -8.62
CA THR A 83 -8.99 8.99 -8.73
C THR A 83 -10.46 9.39 -8.67
N SER A 84 -11.26 8.86 -9.59
CA SER A 84 -12.68 9.16 -9.61
C SER A 84 -13.40 8.55 -8.40
N LEU A 85 -14.46 9.20 -7.94
CA LEU A 85 -15.26 8.68 -6.82
C LEU A 85 -15.82 7.28 -7.10
N PRO A 86 -16.35 6.98 -8.30
CA PRO A 86 -16.82 5.61 -8.58
C PRO A 86 -15.73 4.56 -8.41
N LEU A 87 -14.50 4.87 -8.85
CA LEU A 87 -13.38 3.94 -8.70
C LEU A 87 -13.02 3.76 -7.24
N ILE A 88 -12.96 4.84 -6.46
CA ILE A 88 -12.66 4.77 -5.04
C ILE A 88 -13.70 3.91 -4.31
N ARG A 89 -14.98 4.09 -4.62
CA ARG A 89 -16.06 3.29 -4.03
C ARG A 89 -15.90 1.82 -4.36
N LYS A 90 -15.56 1.51 -5.61
CA LYS A 90 -15.34 0.14 -6.04
C LYS A 90 -14.17 -0.48 -5.27
N LEU A 91 -13.05 0.24 -5.17
CA LEU A 91 -11.87 -0.27 -4.49
C LEU A 91 -12.10 -0.46 -2.99
N ARG A 92 -12.89 0.42 -2.37
CA ARG A 92 -13.27 0.24 -0.97
C ARG A 92 -14.10 -1.01 -0.75
N SER A 93 -15.01 -1.32 -1.68
CA SER A 93 -15.78 -2.55 -1.59
C SER A 93 -14.91 -3.79 -1.78
N GLU A 94 -13.77 -3.65 -2.44
CA GLU A 94 -12.80 -4.74 -2.62
C GLU A 94 -11.83 -4.86 -1.46
N GLY A 95 -11.85 -3.93 -0.51
CA GLY A 95 -11.12 -4.07 0.74
C GLY A 95 -9.91 -3.19 0.95
N ILE A 96 -9.83 -2.03 0.29
CA ILE A 96 -8.75 -1.10 0.64
C ILE A 96 -9.03 -0.48 2.02
N PHE A 97 -7.97 -0.25 2.78
CA PHE A 97 -8.04 0.34 4.09
C PHE A 97 -8.19 1.86 4.01
N TYR A 98 -7.46 2.49 3.10
CA TYR A 98 -7.42 3.94 2.99
C TYR A 98 -7.00 4.34 1.58
N HIS A 99 -7.45 5.53 1.15
CA HIS A 99 -7.01 6.14 -0.11
C HIS A 99 -6.25 7.41 0.22
N ALA A 100 -4.98 7.46 -0.11
CA ALA A 100 -4.11 8.61 0.12
C ALA A 100 -3.70 9.24 -1.20
N LEU A 101 -3.44 10.54 -1.18
CA LEU A 101 -2.89 11.25 -2.33
C LEU A 101 -1.40 10.95 -2.45
N LYS A 102 -0.88 10.98 -3.67
CA LYS A 102 0.57 10.91 -3.88
C LYS A 102 1.22 12.07 -3.12
N PRO A 103 2.28 11.80 -2.33
CA PRO A 103 2.87 12.84 -1.48
C PRO A 103 3.67 13.85 -2.30
N VAL A 104 3.10 15.03 -2.50
CA VAL A 104 3.72 16.13 -3.24
C VAL A 104 4.33 17.15 -2.28
N ASN A 105 3.77 17.27 -1.08
CA ASN A 105 4.21 18.24 -0.08
C ASN A 105 4.28 17.59 1.31
N ALA A 106 4.69 18.39 2.31
CA ALA A 106 4.86 17.89 3.67
C ALA A 106 3.55 17.39 4.30
N GLU A 107 2.43 18.06 3.99
CA GLU A 107 1.13 17.66 4.51
C GLU A 107 0.70 16.29 3.96
N ASP A 108 0.91 16.08 2.68
CA ASP A 108 0.58 14.79 2.05
C ASP A 108 1.42 13.67 2.64
N ARG A 109 2.71 13.93 2.88
CA ARG A 109 3.60 12.93 3.48
C ARG A 109 3.17 12.59 4.90
N GLU A 110 2.77 13.60 5.67
CA GLU A 110 2.32 13.38 7.05
C GLU A 110 1.03 12.59 7.09
N GLU A 111 0.09 12.89 6.18
CA GLU A 111 -1.16 12.14 6.08
C GLU A 111 -0.89 10.68 5.75
N LEU A 112 -0.01 10.42 4.79
CA LEU A 112 0.36 9.07 4.40
C LEU A 112 1.03 8.32 5.55
N LYS A 113 1.90 9.00 6.29
CA LYS A 113 2.57 8.43 7.45
C LYS A 113 1.55 8.02 8.52
N GLN A 114 0.57 8.88 8.79
CA GLN A 114 -0.49 8.56 9.75
C GLN A 114 -1.35 7.39 9.29
N ALA A 115 -1.65 7.31 8.01
CA ALA A 115 -2.42 6.18 7.46
C ALA A 115 -1.67 4.86 7.65
N VAL A 116 -0.37 4.84 7.39
CA VAL A 116 0.47 3.65 7.59
C VAL A 116 0.52 3.27 9.07
N GLN A 117 0.69 4.26 9.94
CA GLN A 117 0.70 4.03 11.38
C GLN A 117 -0.61 3.41 11.86
N CYS A 118 -1.74 3.95 11.41
CA CYS A 118 -3.06 3.41 11.74
C CYS A 118 -3.22 1.98 11.22
N ALA A 119 -2.71 1.69 10.03
CA ALA A 119 -2.79 0.34 9.46
C ALA A 119 -2.07 -0.68 10.34
N PHE A 120 -0.86 -0.36 10.80
CA PHE A 120 -0.10 -1.25 11.66
C PHE A 120 -0.74 -1.37 13.05
N GLU A 121 -1.29 -0.29 13.58
CA GLU A 121 -2.00 -0.34 14.86
C GLU A 121 -3.24 -1.23 14.80
N SER A 122 -3.97 -1.16 13.67
CA SER A 122 -5.13 -2.01 13.44
C SER A 122 -4.75 -3.49 13.44
N LEU A 123 -3.62 -3.83 12.82
CA LEU A 123 -3.12 -5.21 12.80
C LEU A 123 -2.73 -5.70 14.18
N ARG A 124 -2.15 -4.84 15.02
CA ARG A 124 -1.81 -5.19 16.40
C ARG A 124 -3.06 -5.48 17.22
N SER A 125 -4.12 -4.68 17.03
CA SER A 125 -5.38 -4.91 17.74
C SER A 125 -5.98 -6.26 17.38
N ASP A 126 -5.92 -6.63 16.10
CA ASP A 126 -6.43 -7.93 15.64
C ASP A 126 -5.62 -9.09 16.23
N GLN A 127 -4.34 -8.90 16.47
CA GLN A 127 -3.46 -9.94 16.99
C GLN A 127 -3.67 -10.19 18.49
N LYS A 128 -4.25 -9.24 19.21
CA LYS A 128 -4.46 -9.36 20.65
C LYS A 128 -5.70 -10.19 20.99
N ASP A 129 -6.55 -10.40 20.04
CA ASP A 129 -7.75 -11.20 20.19
C ASP A 129 -7.50 -12.64 19.71
#